data_966f074ebfb297759ee50c3e69590440
#
_entry.id   966f074ebfb297759ee50c3e69590440
#
_cell.length_a   1.000
_cell.length_b   1.000
_cell.length_c   1.000
_cell.angle_alpha   90.00
_cell.angle_beta   90.00
_cell.angle_gamma   90.00
#
_symmetry.space_group_name_H-M   'P 1'
#
loop_
_entity.id
_entity.type
_entity.pdbx_description
1 polymer ?
#
loop_
_entity_poly.entity_id
_entity_poly.type
_entity_poly.pdbx_seq_one_letter_code
_entity_poly.pdbx_strand_id
1 'polypeptide(L)'
;LVVPDKMSREKIFHLRALGATVLLTRSDVNKGHPAYYQDYARRLADETPGAFYIDQFNNDANPLAHATSTAPELYQQLEGDIDAIVVGVGSGGTLGGLQAWFAEHSPKTEFILADPAGSILADQVDTGRYGETGSWLVEGIGEDFIPPLARLEGVHTAYRVSDREAFHTARQLLQVEGVLAGSSTGTLLSAALRYCRAQSRPKRVVTFACDSGNKYLSKMFNDDWMRQQGLIARPEQGDLSDFIALRHDEGATVTAAPDDTLAAVFTRMRLYDISQLPVLEDGRVVGIVDEWDLIRHVQGDRQRFSLPVSEAMSRHVETLDKRAPESELQAILDRGLVAVIADNTRFLGLVTRSDVLTAWRNRVAQ
;
A
#
# COMPACT_ATOMS: atom_id res chain seq x y z
N LEU A 1 19.68 -1.26 -5.83
CA LEU A 1 18.82 -1.51 -4.68
C LEU A 1 17.92 -2.71 -4.96
N VAL A 2 17.81 -3.65 -4.01
CA VAL A 2 16.87 -4.78 -4.08
C VAL A 2 15.64 -4.43 -3.26
N VAL A 3 14.45 -4.48 -3.88
CA VAL A 3 13.20 -4.00 -3.30
C VAL A 3 12.11 -5.07 -3.45
N PRO A 4 11.42 -5.47 -2.36
CA PRO A 4 10.29 -6.37 -2.45
C PRO A 4 9.14 -5.79 -3.29
N ASP A 5 8.46 -6.63 -4.06
CA ASP A 5 7.39 -6.24 -4.99
C ASP A 5 6.10 -5.74 -4.30
N LYS A 6 5.98 -5.95 -2.98
CA LYS A 6 4.91 -5.38 -2.15
C LYS A 6 5.05 -3.87 -1.90
N MET A 7 6.21 -3.27 -2.19
CA MET A 7 6.44 -1.84 -1.94
C MET A 7 5.64 -0.96 -2.90
N SER A 8 5.34 0.27 -2.47
CA SER A 8 4.57 1.23 -3.28
C SER A 8 5.30 1.61 -4.56
N ARG A 9 4.53 1.86 -5.64
CA ARG A 9 5.07 2.29 -6.95
C ARG A 9 5.84 3.61 -6.82
N GLU A 10 5.36 4.52 -5.97
CA GLU A 10 5.97 5.82 -5.71
C GLU A 10 7.38 5.67 -5.13
N LYS A 11 7.61 4.73 -4.22
CA LYS A 11 8.95 4.43 -3.67
C LYS A 11 9.90 3.95 -4.77
N ILE A 12 9.44 3.03 -5.62
CA ILE A 12 10.22 2.51 -6.74
C ILE A 12 10.59 3.63 -7.72
N PHE A 13 9.62 4.48 -8.09
CA PHE A 13 9.85 5.60 -8.99
C PHE A 13 10.78 6.65 -8.39
N HIS A 14 10.62 6.94 -7.10
CA HIS A 14 11.50 7.87 -6.38
C HIS A 14 12.96 7.39 -6.38
N LEU A 15 13.21 6.11 -6.08
CA LEU A 15 14.54 5.53 -6.12
C LEU A 15 15.16 5.60 -7.52
N ARG A 16 14.39 5.28 -8.56
CA ARG A 16 14.84 5.40 -9.95
C ARG A 16 15.12 6.84 -10.36
N ALA A 17 14.30 7.80 -9.93
CA ALA A 17 14.50 9.21 -10.19
C ALA A 17 15.79 9.75 -9.54
N LEU A 18 16.21 9.17 -8.41
CA LEU A 18 17.52 9.44 -7.78
C LEU A 18 18.69 8.74 -8.46
N GLY A 19 18.47 8.05 -9.59
CA GLY A 19 19.52 7.36 -10.37
C GLY A 19 19.83 5.94 -9.89
N ALA A 20 19.08 5.38 -8.95
CA ALA A 20 19.31 4.02 -8.49
C ALA A 20 18.82 2.98 -9.50
N THR A 21 19.61 1.92 -9.72
CA THR A 21 19.12 0.69 -10.35
C THR A 21 18.28 -0.08 -9.32
N VAL A 22 17.00 -0.31 -9.62
CA VAL A 22 16.07 -1.02 -8.73
C VAL A 22 15.74 -2.39 -9.29
N LEU A 23 16.10 -3.43 -8.55
CA LEU A 23 15.77 -4.81 -8.81
C LEU A 23 14.62 -5.22 -7.91
N LEU A 24 13.51 -5.65 -8.52
CA LEU A 24 12.36 -6.14 -7.78
C LEU A 24 12.55 -7.62 -7.44
N THR A 25 12.14 -7.99 -6.24
CA THR A 25 12.15 -9.38 -5.77
C THR A 25 10.83 -9.74 -5.09
N ARG A 26 10.63 -11.05 -4.89
CA ARG A 26 9.42 -11.59 -4.27
C ARG A 26 9.28 -11.16 -2.81
N SER A 27 8.07 -10.81 -2.41
CA SER A 27 7.69 -10.49 -1.02
C SER A 27 6.97 -11.64 -0.31
N ASP A 28 6.71 -12.75 -1.01
CA ASP A 28 6.03 -13.95 -0.49
C ASP A 28 7.02 -15.06 -0.05
N VAL A 29 8.27 -14.68 0.23
CA VAL A 29 9.35 -15.59 0.67
C VAL A 29 9.99 -15.06 1.94
N ASN A 30 10.45 -16.00 2.79
CA ASN A 30 11.07 -15.70 4.08
C ASN A 30 12.60 -15.70 4.00
N LYS A 31 13.27 -15.23 5.05
CA LYS A 31 14.72 -15.22 5.20
C LYS A 31 15.32 -16.62 4.97
N GLY A 32 16.42 -16.66 4.22
CA GLY A 32 17.07 -17.89 3.76
C GLY A 32 16.65 -18.35 2.37
N HIS A 33 15.59 -17.78 1.78
CA HIS A 33 15.24 -18.04 0.39
C HIS A 33 16.09 -17.17 -0.55
N PRO A 34 16.63 -17.68 -1.68
CA PRO A 34 17.50 -16.91 -2.59
C PRO A 34 16.88 -15.63 -3.17
N ALA A 35 15.55 -15.53 -3.23
CA ALA A 35 14.83 -14.34 -3.65
C ALA A 35 14.40 -13.44 -2.48
N TYR A 36 14.71 -13.79 -1.22
CA TYR A 36 14.51 -12.89 -0.10
C TYR A 36 15.41 -11.65 -0.27
N TYR A 37 14.88 -10.46 -0.07
CA TYR A 37 15.55 -9.22 -0.49
C TYR A 37 16.93 -9.00 0.15
N GLN A 38 17.13 -9.39 1.41
CA GLN A 38 18.43 -9.27 2.09
C GLN A 38 19.43 -10.28 1.54
N ASP A 39 19.02 -11.56 1.36
CA ASP A 39 19.88 -12.62 0.85
C ASP A 39 20.27 -12.33 -0.61
N TYR A 40 19.33 -11.82 -1.41
CA TYR A 40 19.60 -11.41 -2.77
C TYR A 40 20.56 -10.20 -2.83
N ALA A 41 20.35 -9.19 -1.99
CA ALA A 41 21.23 -8.02 -1.96
C ALA A 41 22.67 -8.36 -1.54
N ARG A 42 22.83 -9.24 -0.53
CA ARG A 42 24.14 -9.73 -0.08
C ARG A 42 24.83 -10.49 -1.20
N ARG A 43 24.17 -11.47 -1.82
CA ARG A 43 24.72 -12.22 -2.93
C ARG A 43 25.16 -11.32 -4.09
N LEU A 44 24.32 -10.35 -4.45
CA LEU A 44 24.65 -9.40 -5.52
C LEU A 44 25.89 -8.57 -5.20
N ALA A 45 26.06 -8.17 -3.95
CA ALA A 45 27.26 -7.45 -3.52
C ALA A 45 28.50 -8.36 -3.56
N ASP A 46 28.39 -9.60 -3.12
CA ASP A 46 29.48 -10.59 -3.13
C ASP A 46 29.94 -10.92 -4.57
N GLU A 47 29.01 -10.95 -5.52
CA GLU A 47 29.27 -11.24 -6.94
C GLU A 47 29.74 -9.99 -7.73
N THR A 48 29.63 -8.78 -7.18
CA THR A 48 29.95 -7.53 -7.89
C THR A 48 31.29 -6.95 -7.40
N PRO A 49 32.35 -6.92 -8.21
CA PRO A 49 33.63 -6.35 -7.81
C PRO A 49 33.50 -4.89 -7.36
N GLY A 50 34.05 -4.59 -6.17
CA GLY A 50 34.01 -3.25 -5.58
C GLY A 50 32.67 -2.82 -4.97
N ALA A 51 31.67 -3.70 -4.95
CA ALA A 51 30.42 -3.42 -4.26
C ALA A 51 30.59 -3.44 -2.74
N PHE A 52 29.78 -2.63 -2.06
CA PHE A 52 29.70 -2.59 -0.61
C PHE A 52 28.24 -2.86 -0.18
N TYR A 53 28.04 -3.89 0.63
CA TYR A 53 26.73 -4.19 1.25
C TYR A 53 26.60 -3.47 2.58
N ILE A 54 25.66 -2.52 2.68
CA ILE A 54 25.46 -1.70 3.89
C ILE A 54 25.03 -2.53 5.10
N ASP A 55 24.27 -3.63 4.87
CA ASP A 55 23.79 -4.55 5.89
C ASP A 55 23.11 -3.84 7.08
N GLN A 56 22.05 -3.09 6.78
CA GLN A 56 21.35 -2.25 7.76
C GLN A 56 20.85 -3.00 9.01
N PHE A 57 20.70 -4.32 8.93
CA PHE A 57 20.22 -5.15 10.03
C PHE A 57 21.31 -5.56 11.03
N ASN A 58 22.59 -5.50 10.61
CA ASN A 58 23.74 -5.90 11.44
C ASN A 58 24.78 -4.78 11.60
N ASN A 59 24.62 -3.65 10.92
CA ASN A 59 25.58 -2.56 10.95
C ASN A 59 25.36 -1.64 12.15
N ASP A 60 26.30 -1.60 13.09
CA ASP A 60 26.23 -0.78 14.29
C ASP A 60 26.16 0.71 14.02
N ALA A 61 26.57 1.19 12.86
CA ALA A 61 26.40 2.58 12.45
C ALA A 61 24.92 3.00 12.39
N ASN A 62 24.01 2.05 12.19
CA ASN A 62 22.57 2.30 12.16
C ASN A 62 22.05 2.77 13.54
N PRO A 63 22.14 2.00 14.65
CA PRO A 63 21.73 2.50 15.96
C PRO A 63 22.60 3.66 16.45
N LEU A 64 23.90 3.69 16.10
CA LEU A 64 24.79 4.78 16.49
C LEU A 64 24.31 6.14 15.94
N ALA A 65 23.83 6.20 14.71
CA ALA A 65 23.28 7.42 14.14
C ALA A 65 22.11 7.96 14.99
N HIS A 66 21.21 7.09 15.43
CA HIS A 66 20.08 7.49 16.28
C HIS A 66 20.51 7.86 17.71
N ALA A 67 21.49 7.18 18.26
CA ALA A 67 22.03 7.50 19.58
C ALA A 67 22.74 8.86 19.62
N THR A 68 23.44 9.22 18.51
CA THR A 68 24.24 10.45 18.47
C THR A 68 23.48 11.66 17.91
N SER A 69 22.35 11.47 17.25
CA SER A 69 21.57 12.56 16.64
C SER A 69 20.11 12.56 17.11
N THR A 70 19.32 11.54 16.76
CA THR A 70 17.87 11.52 17.00
C THR A 70 17.50 11.61 18.48
N ALA A 71 18.18 10.84 19.33
CA ALA A 71 17.90 10.81 20.76
C ALA A 71 18.20 12.15 21.47
N PRO A 72 19.40 12.74 21.31
CA PRO A 72 19.69 14.05 21.93
C PRO A 72 18.81 15.16 21.35
N GLU A 73 18.47 15.13 20.06
CA GLU A 73 17.57 16.10 19.46
C GLU A 73 16.18 16.05 20.07
N LEU A 74 15.57 14.86 20.20
CA LEU A 74 14.28 14.69 20.87
C LEU A 74 14.30 15.19 22.29
N TYR A 75 15.32 14.82 23.05
CA TYR A 75 15.47 15.22 24.45
C TYR A 75 15.58 16.73 24.57
N GLN A 76 16.39 17.37 23.75
CA GLN A 76 16.57 18.82 23.75
C GLN A 76 15.28 19.57 23.38
N GLN A 77 14.59 19.14 22.29
CA GLN A 77 13.36 19.79 21.81
C GLN A 77 12.22 19.70 22.82
N LEU A 78 12.19 18.65 23.63
CA LEU A 78 11.16 18.43 24.66
C LEU A 78 11.63 18.75 26.08
N GLU A 79 12.78 19.42 26.22
CA GLU A 79 13.34 19.87 27.51
C GLU A 79 13.49 18.73 28.54
N GLY A 80 13.76 17.52 28.04
CA GLY A 80 13.91 16.31 28.86
C GLY A 80 12.60 15.77 29.47
N ASP A 81 11.47 16.37 29.15
CA ASP A 81 10.16 15.94 29.66
C ASP A 81 9.49 14.96 28.67
N ILE A 82 9.90 13.68 28.74
CA ILE A 82 9.39 12.59 27.91
C ILE A 82 9.05 11.40 28.79
N ASP A 83 7.76 11.07 28.92
CA ASP A 83 7.32 9.89 29.67
C ASP A 83 7.47 8.60 28.85
N ALA A 84 7.14 8.63 27.54
CA ALA A 84 7.22 7.46 26.68
C ALA A 84 7.54 7.81 25.22
N ILE A 85 8.21 6.88 24.54
CA ILE A 85 8.51 6.95 23.11
C ILE A 85 7.93 5.72 22.43
N VAL A 86 7.04 5.92 21.44
CA VAL A 86 6.43 4.86 20.65
C VAL A 86 7.20 4.69 19.35
N VAL A 87 7.71 3.49 19.11
CA VAL A 87 8.59 3.14 17.99
C VAL A 87 8.08 1.90 17.27
N GLY A 88 8.24 1.85 15.97
CA GLY A 88 8.14 0.62 15.17
C GLY A 88 9.53 0.05 14.90
N VAL A 89 9.60 -1.24 14.64
CA VAL A 89 10.85 -1.94 14.35
C VAL A 89 10.82 -2.56 12.96
N GLY A 90 11.76 -2.13 12.11
CA GLY A 90 12.22 -2.84 10.93
C GLY A 90 13.61 -3.37 11.22
N SER A 91 14.70 -2.68 10.86
CA SER A 91 16.06 -3.11 11.20
C SER A 91 16.43 -3.04 12.70
N GLY A 92 15.64 -2.33 13.51
CA GLY A 92 15.90 -2.15 14.93
C GLY A 92 16.81 -0.97 15.28
N GLY A 93 17.40 -0.29 14.31
CA GLY A 93 18.37 0.78 14.53
C GLY A 93 17.81 1.94 15.36
N THR A 94 16.61 2.40 15.04
CA THR A 94 15.96 3.50 15.76
C THR A 94 15.70 3.13 17.21
N LEU A 95 15.07 2.00 17.48
CA LEU A 95 14.80 1.54 18.85
C LEU A 95 16.09 1.35 19.63
N GLY A 96 17.07 0.60 19.08
CA GLY A 96 18.33 0.31 19.77
C GLY A 96 19.14 1.56 20.06
N GLY A 97 19.20 2.51 19.12
CA GLY A 97 19.92 3.78 19.30
C GLY A 97 19.27 4.70 20.34
N LEU A 98 17.95 4.84 20.31
CA LEU A 98 17.21 5.62 21.30
C LEU A 98 17.37 5.02 22.70
N GLN A 99 17.18 3.71 22.85
CA GLN A 99 17.33 3.03 24.14
C GLN A 99 18.72 3.17 24.71
N ALA A 100 19.77 3.02 23.89
CA ALA A 100 21.15 3.18 24.33
C ALA A 100 21.39 4.58 24.94
N TRP A 101 20.90 5.63 24.30
CA TRP A 101 21.08 6.98 24.77
C TRP A 101 20.20 7.31 26.00
N PHE A 102 18.90 6.96 25.94
CA PHE A 102 17.94 7.26 27.00
C PHE A 102 18.22 6.48 28.28
N ALA A 103 18.83 5.31 28.21
CA ALA A 103 19.25 4.56 29.41
C ALA A 103 20.21 5.37 30.33
N GLU A 104 21.05 6.23 29.72
CA GLU A 104 22.01 7.07 30.46
C GLU A 104 21.41 8.43 30.84
N HIS A 105 20.55 9.03 30.00
CA HIS A 105 20.14 10.42 30.15
C HIS A 105 18.70 10.58 30.68
N SER A 106 17.82 9.60 30.47
CA SER A 106 16.46 9.60 31.01
C SER A 106 15.93 8.16 31.17
N PRO A 107 16.47 7.40 32.16
CA PRO A 107 16.16 5.98 32.33
C PRO A 107 14.69 5.70 32.70
N LYS A 108 13.94 6.73 33.06
CA LYS A 108 12.49 6.64 33.33
C LYS A 108 11.62 6.66 32.10
N THR A 109 12.15 7.02 30.93
CA THR A 109 11.40 7.08 29.68
C THR A 109 11.05 5.66 29.20
N GLU A 110 9.77 5.39 29.06
CA GLU A 110 9.26 4.08 28.62
C GLU A 110 9.33 3.93 27.11
N PHE A 111 9.78 2.77 26.63
CA PHE A 111 9.75 2.44 25.20
C PHE A 111 8.56 1.53 24.88
N ILE A 112 7.75 1.93 23.92
CA ILE A 112 6.53 1.25 23.51
C ILE A 112 6.72 0.75 22.08
N LEU A 113 6.53 -0.54 21.85
CA LEU A 113 6.57 -1.12 20.51
C LEU A 113 5.20 -1.00 19.84
N ALA A 114 5.18 -0.41 18.65
CA ALA A 114 4.06 -0.48 17.73
C ALA A 114 4.39 -1.49 16.63
N ASP A 115 3.64 -2.58 16.55
CA ASP A 115 3.95 -3.72 15.69
C ASP A 115 2.76 -4.06 14.79
N PRO A 116 2.93 -4.24 13.47
CA PRO A 116 1.86 -4.70 12.60
C PRO A 116 1.35 -6.08 13.02
N ALA A 117 0.04 -6.27 12.98
CA ALA A 117 -0.54 -7.60 13.17
C ALA A 117 -0.02 -8.56 12.09
N GLY A 118 0.55 -9.69 12.50
CA GLY A 118 1.25 -10.65 11.63
C GLY A 118 2.78 -10.63 11.78
N SER A 119 3.36 -9.56 12.34
CA SER A 119 4.75 -9.55 12.80
C SER A 119 4.90 -10.32 14.11
N ILE A 120 6.09 -10.86 14.35
CA ILE A 120 6.37 -11.67 15.57
C ILE A 120 6.92 -10.84 16.74
N LEU A 121 7.22 -9.56 16.54
CA LEU A 121 8.00 -8.77 17.52
C LEU A 121 7.20 -8.50 18.78
N ALA A 122 5.90 -8.20 18.66
CA ALA A 122 5.04 -8.00 19.82
C ALA A 122 4.86 -9.29 20.65
N ASP A 123 4.80 -10.46 20.00
CA ASP A 123 4.75 -11.76 20.71
C ASP A 123 6.02 -12.00 21.48
N GLN A 124 7.17 -11.68 20.90
CA GLN A 124 8.47 -11.77 21.58
C GLN A 124 8.53 -10.88 22.82
N VAL A 125 8.01 -9.64 22.77
CA VAL A 125 7.96 -8.73 23.92
C VAL A 125 7.05 -9.26 25.02
N ASP A 126 5.84 -9.72 24.65
CA ASP A 126 4.82 -10.14 25.62
C ASP A 126 5.10 -11.51 26.26
N THR A 127 5.68 -12.43 25.52
CA THR A 127 5.78 -13.86 25.93
C THR A 127 7.20 -14.39 25.99
N GLY A 128 8.18 -13.67 25.43
CA GLY A 128 9.55 -14.17 25.23
C GLY A 128 9.67 -15.31 24.20
N ARG A 129 8.64 -15.52 23.37
CA ARG A 129 8.58 -16.59 22.36
C ARG A 129 8.25 -16.03 20.99
N TYR A 130 8.68 -16.72 19.95
CA TYR A 130 8.27 -16.42 18.58
C TYR A 130 6.78 -16.72 18.41
N GLY A 131 6.03 -15.73 17.89
CA GLY A 131 4.66 -15.91 17.45
C GLY A 131 4.57 -16.58 16.07
N GLU A 132 3.36 -16.82 15.61
CA GLU A 132 3.11 -17.25 14.23
C GLU A 132 3.26 -16.06 13.29
N THR A 133 4.07 -16.23 12.24
CA THR A 133 4.25 -15.21 11.21
C THR A 133 3.02 -15.14 10.31
N GLY A 134 2.43 -13.97 10.20
CA GLY A 134 1.36 -13.66 9.27
C GLY A 134 1.83 -12.78 8.10
N SER A 135 0.89 -12.11 7.46
CA SER A 135 1.16 -11.11 6.44
C SER A 135 0.58 -9.74 6.85
N TRP A 136 1.22 -8.67 6.41
CA TRP A 136 0.76 -7.30 6.65
C TRP A 136 1.08 -6.41 5.45
N LEU A 137 0.32 -5.32 5.32
CA LEU A 137 0.41 -4.34 4.23
C LEU A 137 1.19 -3.08 4.62
N VAL A 138 1.38 -2.83 5.93
CA VAL A 138 2.20 -1.73 6.43
C VAL A 138 3.64 -1.91 5.94
N GLU A 139 4.28 -0.84 5.51
CA GLU A 139 5.64 -0.88 4.98
C GLU A 139 6.63 -0.27 5.97
N GLY A 140 7.82 -0.87 6.06
CA GLY A 140 8.98 -0.34 6.79
C GLY A 140 9.12 -0.79 8.24
N ILE A 141 8.11 -1.44 8.80
CA ILE A 141 8.13 -2.04 10.14
C ILE A 141 7.44 -3.41 10.14
N GLY A 142 7.69 -4.17 11.18
CA GLY A 142 7.23 -5.56 11.29
C GLY A 142 8.23 -6.53 10.66
N GLU A 143 8.52 -7.63 11.36
CA GLU A 143 9.48 -8.65 10.92
C GLU A 143 8.99 -10.07 11.24
N ASP A 144 9.50 -11.03 10.49
CA ASP A 144 9.31 -12.47 10.68
C ASP A 144 10.49 -13.12 11.44
N PHE A 145 11.44 -12.32 11.91
CA PHE A 145 12.59 -12.68 12.73
C PHE A 145 12.90 -11.54 13.71
N ILE A 146 13.75 -11.80 14.72
CA ILE A 146 14.22 -10.74 15.64
C ILE A 146 15.46 -10.08 15.03
N PRO A 147 15.37 -8.78 14.65
CA PRO A 147 16.53 -8.07 14.15
C PRO A 147 17.60 -7.94 15.23
N PRO A 148 18.89 -8.23 14.95
CA PRO A 148 19.95 -8.18 15.95
C PRO A 148 20.13 -6.80 16.61
N LEU A 149 19.79 -5.72 15.93
CA LEU A 149 19.88 -4.36 16.45
C LEU A 149 18.68 -3.94 17.29
N ALA A 150 17.59 -4.72 17.30
CA ALA A 150 16.39 -4.44 18.08
C ALA A 150 16.56 -4.98 19.52
N ARG A 151 16.65 -4.07 20.48
CA ARG A 151 16.74 -4.41 21.91
C ARG A 151 15.33 -4.53 22.50
N LEU A 152 14.65 -5.65 22.19
CA LEU A 152 13.25 -5.82 22.61
C LEU A 152 13.08 -5.98 24.12
N GLU A 153 14.10 -6.42 24.84
CA GLU A 153 14.12 -6.53 26.29
C GLU A 153 13.95 -5.18 27.02
N GLY A 154 14.27 -4.07 26.36
CA GLY A 154 14.06 -2.72 26.86
C GLY A 154 12.68 -2.12 26.55
N VAL A 155 11.79 -2.88 25.93
CA VAL A 155 10.43 -2.44 25.59
C VAL A 155 9.50 -2.68 26.79
N HIS A 156 8.81 -1.63 27.23
CA HIS A 156 7.88 -1.68 28.35
C HIS A 156 6.57 -2.44 28.02
N THR A 157 6.03 -2.21 26.82
CA THR A 157 4.82 -2.87 26.33
C THR A 157 4.76 -2.83 24.80
N ALA A 158 4.01 -3.75 24.19
CA ALA A 158 3.81 -3.81 22.76
C ALA A 158 2.32 -3.71 22.39
N TYR A 159 2.03 -3.09 21.26
CA TYR A 159 0.70 -3.00 20.69
C TYR A 159 0.69 -3.57 19.27
N ARG A 160 -0.12 -4.60 19.06
CA ARG A 160 -0.41 -5.11 17.71
C ARG A 160 -1.45 -4.23 17.06
N VAL A 161 -1.15 -3.73 15.88
CA VAL A 161 -2.00 -2.81 15.11
C VAL A 161 -2.32 -3.45 13.77
N SER A 162 -3.60 -3.62 13.44
CA SER A 162 -4.01 -4.15 12.14
C SER A 162 -3.77 -3.12 11.03
N ASP A 163 -3.60 -3.61 9.78
CA ASP A 163 -3.47 -2.74 8.61
C ASP A 163 -4.64 -1.77 8.48
N ARG A 164 -5.86 -2.24 8.73
CA ARG A 164 -7.07 -1.40 8.74
C ARG A 164 -6.94 -0.24 9.71
N GLU A 165 -6.56 -0.52 10.96
CA GLU A 165 -6.39 0.52 11.98
C GLU A 165 -5.25 1.48 11.62
N ALA A 166 -4.10 0.95 11.19
CA ALA A 166 -2.95 1.76 10.80
C ALA A 166 -3.29 2.75 9.68
N PHE A 167 -3.92 2.26 8.61
CA PHE A 167 -4.23 3.10 7.45
C PHE A 167 -5.35 4.11 7.73
N HIS A 168 -6.37 3.72 8.47
CA HIS A 168 -7.40 4.67 8.91
C HIS A 168 -6.82 5.75 9.81
N THR A 169 -5.95 5.40 10.74
CA THR A 169 -5.30 6.38 11.64
C THR A 169 -4.40 7.34 10.86
N ALA A 170 -3.62 6.85 9.87
CA ALA A 170 -2.81 7.74 9.02
C ALA A 170 -3.68 8.71 8.19
N ARG A 171 -4.82 8.25 7.68
CA ARG A 171 -5.79 9.09 6.96
C ARG A 171 -6.45 10.11 7.88
N GLN A 172 -6.81 9.72 9.11
CA GLN A 172 -7.34 10.64 10.12
C GLN A 172 -6.32 11.70 10.53
N LEU A 173 -5.04 11.34 10.67
CA LEU A 173 -3.96 12.26 10.95
C LEU A 173 -3.88 13.36 9.88
N LEU A 174 -4.02 12.99 8.60
CA LEU A 174 -4.08 13.97 7.52
C LEU A 174 -5.32 14.86 7.61
N GLN A 175 -6.49 14.27 7.87
CA GLN A 175 -7.76 15.01 7.88
C GLN A 175 -7.90 15.96 9.07
N VAL A 176 -7.40 15.58 10.24
CA VAL A 176 -7.57 16.33 11.49
C VAL A 176 -6.41 17.28 11.74
N GLU A 177 -5.18 16.85 11.49
CA GLU A 177 -3.97 17.59 11.84
C GLU A 177 -3.20 18.13 10.61
N GLY A 178 -3.62 17.78 9.39
CA GLY A 178 -2.93 18.20 8.16
C GLY A 178 -1.57 17.53 7.93
N VAL A 179 -1.26 16.44 8.64
CA VAL A 179 0.02 15.74 8.54
C VAL A 179 -0.10 14.57 7.57
N LEU A 180 0.50 14.71 6.38
CA LEU A 180 0.55 13.68 5.35
C LEU A 180 1.73 12.72 5.62
N ALA A 181 1.47 11.62 6.32
CA ALA A 181 2.47 10.65 6.75
C ALA A 181 2.21 9.24 6.20
N GLY A 182 3.22 8.35 6.27
CA GLY A 182 3.17 7.01 5.72
C GLY A 182 2.47 5.97 6.60
N SER A 183 2.43 4.74 6.12
CA SER A 183 1.69 3.63 6.74
C SER A 183 2.20 3.27 8.15
N SER A 184 3.52 3.24 8.34
CA SER A 184 4.13 2.99 9.63
C SER A 184 3.77 4.05 10.66
N THR A 185 3.65 5.32 10.26
CA THR A 185 3.18 6.40 11.14
C THR A 185 1.77 6.12 11.68
N GLY A 186 0.88 5.59 10.85
CA GLY A 186 -0.46 5.17 11.28
C GLY A 186 -0.41 4.08 12.35
N THR A 187 0.48 3.11 12.21
CA THR A 187 0.73 2.06 13.21
C THR A 187 1.22 2.66 14.52
N LEU A 188 2.24 3.50 14.44
CA LEU A 188 2.84 4.14 15.60
C LEU A 188 1.84 5.03 16.35
N LEU A 189 1.09 5.85 15.61
CA LEU A 189 0.09 6.74 16.19
C LEU A 189 -1.07 5.95 16.83
N SER A 190 -1.53 4.86 16.22
CA SER A 190 -2.53 3.98 16.81
C SER A 190 -2.09 3.42 18.16
N ALA A 191 -0.85 2.92 18.23
CA ALA A 191 -0.26 2.43 19.47
C ALA A 191 -0.11 3.55 20.52
N ALA A 192 0.36 4.73 20.10
CA ALA A 192 0.50 5.89 20.97
C ALA A 192 -0.84 6.32 21.58
N LEU A 193 -1.91 6.38 20.76
CA LEU A 193 -3.25 6.71 21.24
C LEU A 193 -3.81 5.66 22.22
N ARG A 194 -3.57 4.36 21.96
CA ARG A 194 -3.96 3.28 22.88
C ARG A 194 -3.19 3.40 24.20
N TYR A 195 -1.88 3.63 24.13
CA TYR A 195 -1.06 3.83 25.32
C TYR A 195 -1.54 5.03 26.15
N CYS A 196 -1.78 6.18 25.52
CA CYS A 196 -2.28 7.38 26.21
C CYS A 196 -3.62 7.13 26.91
N ARG A 197 -4.57 6.45 26.23
CA ARG A 197 -5.90 6.13 26.79
C ARG A 197 -5.85 5.19 27.98
N ALA A 198 -4.81 4.36 28.08
CA ALA A 198 -4.61 3.44 29.19
C ALA A 198 -3.98 4.11 30.44
N GLN A 199 -3.55 5.37 30.34
CA GLN A 199 -2.91 6.07 31.46
C GLN A 199 -3.93 6.68 32.41
N SER A 200 -3.62 6.65 33.72
CA SER A 200 -4.43 7.29 34.77
C SER A 200 -4.15 8.78 34.93
N ARG A 201 -3.05 9.27 34.37
CA ARG A 201 -2.62 10.68 34.40
C ARG A 201 -2.10 11.10 33.02
N PRO A 202 -2.14 12.39 32.67
CA PRO A 202 -1.51 12.90 31.46
C PRO A 202 -0.03 12.50 31.38
N LYS A 203 0.42 12.04 30.20
CA LYS A 203 1.82 11.74 29.89
C LYS A 203 2.22 12.46 28.62
N ARG A 204 3.50 12.85 28.55
CA ARG A 204 4.12 13.34 27.32
C ARG A 204 4.66 12.16 26.53
N VAL A 205 3.98 11.84 25.44
CA VAL A 205 4.26 10.68 24.59
C VAL A 205 4.75 11.16 23.23
N VAL A 206 5.87 10.63 22.79
CA VAL A 206 6.49 10.93 21.48
C VAL A 206 6.30 9.77 20.54
N THR A 207 6.02 10.08 19.27
CA THR A 207 6.05 9.12 18.17
C THR A 207 6.57 9.79 16.89
N PHE A 208 6.74 9.03 15.80
CA PHE A 208 7.42 9.50 14.61
C PHE A 208 6.47 9.54 13.41
N ALA A 209 6.52 10.64 12.63
CA ALA A 209 6.11 10.65 11.24
C ALA A 209 7.27 10.13 10.39
N CYS A 210 7.35 8.80 10.24
CA CYS A 210 8.53 8.11 9.71
C CYS A 210 8.88 8.49 8.28
N ASP A 211 7.87 8.68 7.43
CA ASP A 211 8.02 9.13 6.05
C ASP A 211 6.76 9.84 5.54
N SER A 212 6.90 10.48 4.37
CA SER A 212 5.80 11.21 3.74
C SER A 212 4.78 10.28 3.10
N GLY A 213 3.49 10.59 3.30
CA GLY A 213 2.37 9.93 2.65
C GLY A 213 2.36 10.02 1.12
N ASN A 214 3.12 10.96 0.53
CA ASN A 214 3.34 11.02 -0.92
C ASN A 214 3.89 9.71 -1.50
N LYS A 215 4.48 8.85 -0.68
CA LYS A 215 4.96 7.51 -1.08
C LYS A 215 3.87 6.45 -1.10
N TYR A 216 2.61 6.80 -0.81
CA TYR A 216 1.49 5.86 -0.61
C TYR A 216 0.20 6.32 -1.29
N LEU A 217 0.28 7.26 -2.26
CA LEU A 217 -0.88 7.83 -2.93
C LEU A 217 -1.67 6.77 -3.71
N SER A 218 -0.97 5.80 -4.30
CA SER A 218 -1.60 4.67 -5.02
C SER A 218 -2.09 3.55 -4.11
N LYS A 219 -1.88 3.65 -2.79
CA LYS A 219 -2.25 2.64 -1.79
C LYS A 219 -3.23 3.20 -0.76
N MET A 220 -2.80 3.42 0.48
CA MET A 220 -3.69 3.79 1.60
C MET A 220 -4.41 5.13 1.44
N PHE A 221 -3.99 6.00 0.52
CA PHE A 221 -4.70 7.23 0.16
C PHE A 221 -5.59 7.07 -1.09
N ASN A 222 -5.64 5.89 -1.68
CA ASN A 222 -6.53 5.54 -2.78
C ASN A 222 -7.65 4.65 -2.25
N ASP A 223 -8.90 5.15 -2.31
CA ASP A 223 -10.06 4.43 -1.80
C ASP A 223 -10.31 3.12 -2.55
N ASP A 224 -10.05 3.06 -3.86
CA ASP A 224 -10.24 1.85 -4.65
C ASP A 224 -9.25 0.76 -4.22
N TRP A 225 -7.99 1.13 -4.00
CA TRP A 225 -7.01 0.20 -3.45
C TRP A 225 -7.41 -0.27 -2.04
N MET A 226 -7.88 0.64 -1.18
CA MET A 226 -8.35 0.30 0.17
C MET A 226 -9.55 -0.67 0.14
N ARG A 227 -10.49 -0.48 -0.80
CA ARG A 227 -11.62 -1.40 -1.03
C ARG A 227 -11.13 -2.76 -1.55
N GLN A 228 -10.23 -2.78 -2.53
CA GLN A 228 -9.64 -4.01 -3.07
C GLN A 228 -8.90 -4.83 -2.02
N GLN A 229 -8.30 -4.17 -1.01
CA GLN A 229 -7.67 -4.85 0.13
C GLN A 229 -8.68 -5.20 1.25
N GLY A 230 -9.97 -4.94 1.08
CA GLY A 230 -10.99 -5.19 2.11
C GLY A 230 -10.87 -4.28 3.34
N LEU A 231 -10.12 -3.17 3.25
CA LEU A 231 -9.86 -2.25 4.37
C LEU A 231 -10.94 -1.19 4.54
N ILE A 232 -11.64 -0.84 3.47
CA ILE A 232 -12.88 -0.05 3.48
C ILE A 232 -14.02 -0.97 3.06
N ALA A 233 -15.00 -1.12 3.93
CA ALA A 233 -16.18 -1.90 3.61
C ALA A 233 -17.03 -1.19 2.56
N ARG A 234 -17.57 -1.96 1.61
CA ARG A 234 -18.62 -1.54 0.70
C ARG A 234 -19.85 -2.37 1.04
N PRO A 235 -21.02 -1.78 1.22
CA PRO A 235 -22.25 -2.56 1.42
C PRO A 235 -22.47 -3.50 0.24
N GLU A 236 -22.64 -4.79 0.53
CA GLU A 236 -22.99 -5.78 -0.48
C GLU A 236 -24.46 -5.58 -0.89
N GLN A 237 -24.69 -5.58 -2.19
CA GLN A 237 -26.03 -5.47 -2.79
C GLN A 237 -26.64 -6.85 -3.05
N GLY A 238 -25.81 -7.90 -3.06
CA GLY A 238 -26.21 -9.27 -3.38
C GLY A 238 -26.46 -9.48 -4.87
N ASP A 239 -25.89 -8.64 -5.73
CA ASP A 239 -26.01 -8.68 -7.18
C ASP A 239 -24.65 -8.47 -7.88
N LEU A 240 -24.62 -8.47 -9.21
CA LEU A 240 -23.36 -8.34 -9.98
C LEU A 240 -22.63 -7.02 -9.76
N SER A 241 -23.28 -6.01 -9.18
CA SER A 241 -22.60 -4.75 -8.85
C SER A 241 -21.54 -4.92 -7.76
N ASP A 242 -21.58 -6.02 -7.00
CA ASP A 242 -20.59 -6.32 -5.97
C ASP A 242 -19.24 -6.72 -6.57
N PHE A 243 -19.18 -7.12 -7.84
CA PHE A 243 -17.96 -7.39 -8.58
C PHE A 243 -17.33 -6.15 -9.23
N ILE A 244 -18.04 -5.01 -9.28
CA ILE A 244 -17.52 -3.79 -9.89
C ILE A 244 -16.50 -3.15 -8.95
N ALA A 245 -15.21 -3.19 -9.33
CA ALA A 245 -14.15 -2.53 -8.55
C ALA A 245 -14.26 -1.00 -8.64
N LEU A 246 -14.43 -0.45 -9.84
CA LEU A 246 -14.52 0.98 -10.12
C LEU A 246 -15.94 1.35 -10.54
N ARG A 247 -16.76 1.82 -9.59
CA ARG A 247 -18.17 2.17 -9.87
C ARG A 247 -18.30 3.53 -10.55
N HIS A 248 -19.16 3.60 -11.55
CA HIS A 248 -19.41 4.83 -12.30
C HIS A 248 -20.12 5.91 -11.47
N ASP A 249 -21.08 5.51 -10.65
CA ASP A 249 -21.81 6.43 -9.75
C ASP A 249 -20.95 7.02 -8.62
N GLU A 250 -19.81 6.40 -8.32
CA GLU A 250 -18.79 6.91 -7.40
C GLU A 250 -17.74 7.79 -8.12
N GLY A 251 -17.86 7.98 -9.45
CA GLY A 251 -16.89 8.71 -10.27
C GLY A 251 -15.56 7.99 -10.46
N ALA A 252 -15.49 6.69 -10.15
CA ALA A 252 -14.27 5.91 -10.21
C ALA A 252 -13.97 5.36 -11.60
N THR A 253 -14.99 5.14 -12.45
CA THR A 253 -14.81 4.59 -13.80
C THR A 253 -14.36 5.67 -14.78
N VAL A 254 -13.26 5.44 -15.46
CA VAL A 254 -12.80 6.29 -16.57
C VAL A 254 -13.60 5.93 -17.84
N THR A 255 -14.18 6.92 -18.49
CA THR A 255 -15.05 6.77 -19.66
C THR A 255 -14.63 7.69 -20.80
N ALA A 256 -15.17 7.46 -21.99
CA ALA A 256 -15.06 8.35 -23.13
C ALA A 256 -16.45 8.74 -23.64
N ALA A 257 -16.57 9.91 -24.28
CA ALA A 257 -17.73 10.31 -25.06
C ALA A 257 -17.51 9.95 -26.56
N PRO A 258 -18.57 9.71 -27.37
CA PRO A 258 -18.41 9.33 -28.76
C PRO A 258 -17.58 10.28 -29.62
N ASP A 259 -17.56 11.56 -29.29
CA ASP A 259 -16.83 12.63 -29.95
C ASP A 259 -15.42 12.88 -29.39
N ASP A 260 -15.04 12.21 -28.29
CA ASP A 260 -13.67 12.26 -27.78
C ASP A 260 -12.69 11.75 -28.84
N THR A 261 -11.56 12.42 -29.03
CA THR A 261 -10.57 12.01 -30.00
C THR A 261 -9.82 10.75 -29.55
N LEU A 262 -9.31 9.95 -30.51
CA LEU A 262 -8.46 8.80 -30.19
C LEU A 262 -7.22 9.20 -29.39
N ALA A 263 -6.69 10.42 -29.60
CA ALA A 263 -5.60 10.97 -28.78
C ALA A 263 -6.01 11.16 -27.31
N ALA A 264 -7.21 11.70 -27.06
CA ALA A 264 -7.72 11.89 -25.70
C ALA A 264 -7.97 10.56 -25.00
N VAL A 265 -8.56 9.60 -25.72
CA VAL A 265 -8.78 8.23 -25.22
C VAL A 265 -7.46 7.54 -24.87
N PHE A 266 -6.47 7.59 -25.78
CA PHE A 266 -5.14 7.04 -25.51
C PHE A 266 -4.47 7.71 -24.30
N THR A 267 -4.60 9.03 -24.18
CA THR A 267 -4.07 9.78 -23.02
C THR A 267 -4.71 9.30 -21.73
N ARG A 268 -6.04 9.09 -21.69
CA ARG A 268 -6.73 8.54 -20.50
C ARG A 268 -6.25 7.11 -20.20
N MET A 269 -6.12 6.22 -21.20
CA MET A 269 -5.59 4.87 -20.99
C MET A 269 -4.21 4.90 -20.31
N ARG A 270 -3.31 5.77 -20.79
CA ARG A 270 -1.96 5.93 -20.24
C ARG A 270 -1.96 6.53 -18.84
N LEU A 271 -2.81 7.55 -18.60
CA LEU A 271 -2.89 8.24 -17.30
C LEU A 271 -3.37 7.32 -16.19
N TYR A 272 -4.38 6.50 -16.49
CA TYR A 272 -5.03 5.63 -15.51
C TYR A 272 -4.52 4.19 -15.53
N ASP A 273 -3.54 3.87 -16.39
CA ASP A 273 -2.95 2.52 -16.54
C ASP A 273 -4.03 1.46 -16.85
N ILE A 274 -4.92 1.77 -17.78
CA ILE A 274 -6.02 0.92 -18.22
C ILE A 274 -5.93 0.67 -19.73
N SER A 275 -6.33 -0.52 -20.17
CA SER A 275 -6.24 -0.97 -21.57
C SER A 275 -7.53 -0.79 -22.36
N GLN A 276 -8.60 -0.36 -21.72
CA GLN A 276 -9.92 -0.21 -22.36
C GLN A 276 -10.79 0.80 -21.64
N LEU A 277 -11.72 1.43 -22.38
CA LEU A 277 -12.68 2.39 -21.85
C LEU A 277 -14.08 2.12 -22.40
N PRO A 278 -15.13 2.18 -21.58
CA PRO A 278 -16.49 2.27 -22.08
C PRO A 278 -16.74 3.65 -22.68
N VAL A 279 -17.43 3.67 -23.80
CA VAL A 279 -17.88 4.91 -24.45
C VAL A 279 -19.34 5.13 -24.09
N LEU A 280 -19.61 6.26 -23.47
CA LEU A 280 -20.93 6.59 -22.93
C LEU A 280 -21.56 7.76 -23.72
N GLU A 281 -22.86 7.62 -23.98
CA GLU A 281 -23.72 8.68 -24.49
C GLU A 281 -24.98 8.71 -23.60
N ASP A 282 -25.29 9.86 -23.02
CA ASP A 282 -26.43 10.04 -22.09
C ASP A 282 -26.48 8.99 -20.94
N GLY A 283 -25.31 8.62 -20.40
CA GLY A 283 -25.19 7.67 -19.31
C GLY A 283 -25.40 6.19 -19.73
N ARG A 284 -25.48 5.90 -21.01
CA ARG A 284 -25.59 4.55 -21.58
C ARG A 284 -24.31 4.18 -22.30
N VAL A 285 -23.94 2.92 -22.26
CA VAL A 285 -22.80 2.41 -23.03
C VAL A 285 -23.22 2.28 -24.48
N VAL A 286 -22.51 2.97 -25.38
CA VAL A 286 -22.70 2.90 -26.84
C VAL A 286 -21.58 2.16 -27.54
N GLY A 287 -20.50 1.87 -26.81
CA GLY A 287 -19.36 1.10 -27.30
C GLY A 287 -18.31 0.89 -26.22
N ILE A 288 -17.29 0.13 -26.57
CA ILE A 288 -16.06 -0.03 -25.81
C ILE A 288 -14.89 0.16 -26.76
N VAL A 289 -13.81 0.74 -26.30
CA VAL A 289 -12.57 0.92 -27.08
C VAL A 289 -11.40 0.36 -26.30
N ASP A 290 -10.56 -0.41 -26.95
CA ASP A 290 -9.34 -0.96 -26.39
C ASP A 290 -8.08 -0.51 -27.16
N GLU A 291 -6.91 -0.92 -26.69
CA GLU A 291 -5.62 -0.59 -27.33
C GLU A 291 -5.53 -1.15 -28.75
N TRP A 292 -6.15 -2.32 -29.05
CA TRP A 292 -6.18 -2.89 -30.40
C TRP A 292 -7.01 -2.06 -31.35
N ASP A 293 -8.13 -1.54 -30.91
CA ASP A 293 -8.98 -0.66 -31.71
C ASP A 293 -8.21 0.60 -32.11
N LEU A 294 -7.45 1.19 -31.16
CA LEU A 294 -6.59 2.35 -31.44
C LEU A 294 -5.50 1.97 -32.47
N ILE A 295 -4.77 0.87 -32.26
CA ILE A 295 -3.70 0.43 -33.15
C ILE A 295 -4.21 0.27 -34.58
N ARG A 296 -5.34 -0.42 -34.76
CA ARG A 296 -5.93 -0.66 -36.11
C ARG A 296 -6.29 0.63 -36.81
N HIS A 297 -6.76 1.64 -36.08
CA HIS A 297 -7.24 2.88 -36.70
C HIS A 297 -6.13 3.90 -36.95
N VAL A 298 -5.07 3.95 -36.11
CA VAL A 298 -4.00 4.93 -36.26
C VAL A 298 -2.77 4.39 -37.03
N GLN A 299 -2.75 3.10 -37.39
CA GLN A 299 -1.61 2.48 -38.06
C GLN A 299 -1.26 3.21 -39.35
N GLY A 300 -0.06 3.75 -39.46
CA GLY A 300 0.49 4.43 -40.63
C GLY A 300 0.09 5.89 -40.82
N ASP A 301 -0.83 6.44 -40.02
CA ASP A 301 -1.26 7.83 -40.15
C ASP A 301 -1.52 8.50 -38.77
N ARG A 302 -0.61 9.38 -38.38
CA ARG A 302 -0.74 10.15 -37.11
C ARG A 302 -1.94 11.10 -37.08
N GLN A 303 -2.44 11.55 -38.23
CA GLN A 303 -3.57 12.48 -38.26
C GLN A 303 -4.86 11.80 -37.78
N ARG A 304 -4.92 10.48 -37.85
CA ARG A 304 -6.05 9.68 -37.38
C ARG A 304 -6.26 9.73 -35.87
N PHE A 305 -5.27 10.16 -35.10
CA PHE A 305 -5.47 10.44 -33.66
C PHE A 305 -6.48 11.55 -33.37
N SER A 306 -6.80 12.40 -34.36
CA SER A 306 -7.84 13.42 -34.25
C SER A 306 -9.26 12.91 -34.56
N LEU A 307 -9.40 11.68 -35.05
CA LEU A 307 -10.71 11.07 -35.29
C LEU A 307 -11.47 10.82 -33.98
N PRO A 308 -12.81 10.92 -34.01
CA PRO A 308 -13.63 10.62 -32.85
C PRO A 308 -13.58 9.11 -32.51
N VAL A 309 -13.69 8.76 -31.24
CA VAL A 309 -13.63 7.36 -30.79
C VAL A 309 -14.78 6.52 -31.35
N SER A 310 -15.89 7.14 -31.69
CA SER A 310 -17.03 6.48 -32.34
C SER A 310 -16.71 5.81 -33.66
N GLU A 311 -15.61 6.18 -34.33
CA GLU A 311 -15.12 5.52 -35.54
C GLU A 311 -14.30 4.25 -35.26
N ALA A 312 -13.69 4.17 -34.06
CA ALA A 312 -12.80 3.06 -33.69
C ALA A 312 -13.42 2.07 -32.70
N MET A 313 -14.35 2.53 -31.86
CA MET A 313 -14.96 1.71 -30.81
C MET A 313 -15.71 0.48 -31.36
N SER A 314 -15.63 -0.62 -30.65
CA SER A 314 -16.52 -1.75 -30.81
C SER A 314 -17.92 -1.40 -30.29
N ARG A 315 -18.96 -1.57 -31.14
CA ARG A 315 -20.36 -1.38 -30.73
C ARG A 315 -20.99 -2.64 -30.17
N HIS A 316 -20.33 -3.77 -30.33
CA HIS A 316 -20.76 -5.04 -29.76
C HIS A 316 -20.23 -5.15 -28.32
N VAL A 317 -21.08 -4.79 -27.37
CA VAL A 317 -20.73 -4.74 -25.95
C VAL A 317 -21.57 -5.79 -25.20
N GLU A 318 -20.89 -6.67 -24.47
CA GLU A 318 -21.54 -7.66 -23.61
C GLU A 318 -22.05 -6.97 -22.34
N THR A 319 -23.34 -6.70 -22.31
CA THR A 319 -24.00 -6.00 -21.19
C THR A 319 -24.90 -6.96 -20.40
N LEU A 320 -24.76 -6.96 -19.08
CA LEU A 320 -25.59 -7.69 -18.16
C LEU A 320 -26.36 -6.72 -17.25
N ASP A 321 -27.62 -7.04 -16.98
CA ASP A 321 -28.34 -6.41 -15.86
C ASP A 321 -27.68 -6.85 -14.53
N LYS A 322 -27.59 -5.96 -13.58
CA LYS A 322 -26.96 -6.27 -12.29
C LYS A 322 -27.58 -7.46 -11.55
N ARG A 323 -28.84 -7.80 -11.86
CA ARG A 323 -29.56 -8.95 -11.28
C ARG A 323 -29.37 -10.24 -12.06
N ALA A 324 -28.60 -10.23 -13.16
CA ALA A 324 -28.27 -11.44 -13.89
C ALA A 324 -27.50 -12.43 -13.00
N PRO A 325 -27.60 -13.73 -13.25
CA PRO A 325 -26.87 -14.72 -12.47
C PRO A 325 -25.37 -14.64 -12.73
N GLU A 326 -24.56 -14.94 -11.73
CA GLU A 326 -23.08 -14.94 -11.81
C GLU A 326 -22.54 -15.84 -12.93
N SER A 327 -23.29 -16.90 -13.28
CA SER A 327 -22.93 -17.80 -14.39
C SER A 327 -22.91 -17.10 -15.77
N GLU A 328 -23.72 -16.08 -15.98
CA GLU A 328 -23.69 -15.28 -17.21
C GLU A 328 -22.47 -14.37 -17.27
N LEU A 329 -22.11 -13.76 -16.14
CA LEU A 329 -20.87 -13.01 -16.00
C LEU A 329 -19.66 -13.90 -16.32
N GLN A 330 -19.63 -15.11 -15.74
CA GLN A 330 -18.55 -16.06 -15.96
C GLN A 330 -18.46 -16.47 -17.45
N ALA A 331 -19.58 -16.70 -18.12
CA ALA A 331 -19.62 -17.05 -19.54
C ALA A 331 -19.05 -15.94 -20.46
N ILE A 332 -19.19 -14.66 -20.09
CA ILE A 332 -18.57 -13.53 -20.81
C ILE A 332 -17.05 -13.53 -20.57
N LEU A 333 -16.64 -13.67 -19.31
CA LEU A 333 -15.23 -13.65 -18.94
C LEU A 333 -14.44 -14.83 -19.49
N ASP A 334 -15.07 -16.01 -19.65
CA ASP A 334 -14.45 -17.21 -20.26
C ASP A 334 -14.10 -16.98 -21.74
N ARG A 335 -14.86 -16.16 -22.46
CA ARG A 335 -14.55 -15.74 -23.82
C ARG A 335 -13.43 -14.70 -23.92
N GLY A 336 -12.85 -14.27 -22.82
CA GLY A 336 -11.81 -13.24 -22.76
C GLY A 336 -12.34 -11.81 -22.88
N LEU A 337 -13.65 -11.63 -22.76
CA LEU A 337 -14.31 -10.33 -22.85
C LEU A 337 -14.48 -9.70 -21.46
N VAL A 338 -14.84 -8.44 -21.45
CA VAL A 338 -15.24 -7.68 -20.25
C VAL A 338 -16.76 -7.60 -20.20
N ALA A 339 -17.33 -7.70 -19.02
CA ALA A 339 -18.76 -7.51 -18.86
C ALA A 339 -19.07 -6.05 -18.47
N VAL A 340 -19.99 -5.44 -19.19
CA VAL A 340 -20.60 -4.16 -18.79
C VAL A 340 -21.77 -4.47 -17.85
N ILE A 341 -21.77 -3.91 -16.66
CA ILE A 341 -22.88 -4.07 -15.72
C ILE A 341 -23.74 -2.81 -15.76
N ALA A 342 -25.04 -3.01 -15.89
CA ALA A 342 -26.02 -1.93 -15.92
C ALA A 342 -27.20 -2.21 -14.97
N ASP A 343 -27.86 -1.15 -14.53
CA ASP A 343 -29.21 -1.22 -13.93
C ASP A 343 -30.21 -0.74 -14.98
N ASN A 344 -30.89 -1.68 -15.62
CA ASN A 344 -31.65 -1.47 -16.87
C ASN A 344 -30.72 -0.92 -17.98
N THR A 345 -30.79 0.38 -18.26
CA THR A 345 -29.94 1.04 -19.29
C THR A 345 -28.84 1.90 -18.69
N ARG A 346 -28.83 2.11 -17.36
CA ARG A 346 -27.85 2.96 -16.68
C ARG A 346 -26.57 2.17 -16.43
N PHE A 347 -25.48 2.67 -16.93
CA PHE A 347 -24.15 2.10 -16.70
C PHE A 347 -23.75 2.18 -15.23
N LEU A 348 -23.30 1.05 -14.66
CA LEU A 348 -22.77 0.97 -13.30
C LEU A 348 -21.26 0.81 -13.24
N GLY A 349 -20.69 0.04 -14.19
CA GLY A 349 -19.25 -0.19 -14.28
C GLY A 349 -18.90 -1.39 -15.15
N LEU A 350 -17.60 -1.67 -15.25
CA LEU A 350 -17.05 -2.83 -15.93
C LEU A 350 -16.66 -3.89 -14.91
N VAL A 351 -16.75 -5.16 -15.32
CA VAL A 351 -16.21 -6.29 -14.55
C VAL A 351 -15.24 -7.06 -15.41
N THR A 352 -14.02 -7.21 -14.94
CA THR A 352 -12.93 -7.99 -15.54
C THR A 352 -12.68 -9.27 -14.75
N ARG A 353 -11.84 -10.17 -15.28
CA ARG A 353 -11.38 -11.35 -14.52
C ARG A 353 -10.66 -10.98 -13.22
N SER A 354 -9.88 -9.89 -13.22
CA SER A 354 -9.17 -9.40 -12.04
C SER A 354 -10.13 -8.96 -10.94
N ASP A 355 -11.25 -8.35 -11.31
CA ASP A 355 -12.26 -7.89 -10.34
C ASP A 355 -12.92 -9.08 -9.65
N VAL A 356 -13.27 -10.13 -10.39
CA VAL A 356 -13.83 -11.36 -9.84
C VAL A 356 -12.86 -12.05 -8.90
N LEU A 357 -11.57 -12.18 -9.31
CA LEU A 357 -10.53 -12.75 -8.44
C LEU A 357 -10.37 -11.95 -7.13
N THR A 358 -10.42 -10.63 -7.22
CA THR A 358 -10.34 -9.75 -6.05
C THR A 358 -11.55 -9.93 -5.13
N ALA A 359 -12.76 -9.99 -5.69
CA ALA A 359 -13.98 -10.22 -4.92
C ALA A 359 -13.95 -11.58 -4.20
N TRP A 360 -13.54 -12.64 -4.88
CA TRP A 360 -13.41 -13.97 -4.28
C TRP A 360 -12.37 -14.01 -3.17
N ARG A 361 -11.19 -13.40 -3.38
CA ARG A 361 -10.16 -13.30 -2.33
C ARG A 361 -10.70 -12.64 -1.07
N ASN A 362 -11.45 -11.56 -1.22
CA ASN A 362 -12.00 -10.82 -0.09
C ASN A 362 -13.11 -11.59 0.65
N ARG A 363 -13.90 -12.43 -0.07
CA ARG A 363 -14.91 -13.31 0.56
C ARG A 363 -14.28 -14.45 1.38
N VAL A 364 -13.11 -14.96 0.97
CA VAL A 364 -12.39 -16.03 1.71
C VAL A 364 -11.67 -15.46 2.95
N ALA A 365 -11.35 -14.19 2.98
CA ALA A 365 -10.63 -13.54 4.08
C ALA A 365 -11.55 -13.03 5.20
N GLN A 366 -12.88 -13.09 5.03
CA GLN A 366 -13.89 -12.82 6.06
C GLN A 366 -14.28 -14.10 6.79
#